data_270e41c3cc60d15156bcbde8454facc5
#
_entry.id   270e41c3cc60d15156bcbde8454facc5
#
_cell.length_a   1.000
_cell.length_b   1.000
_cell.length_c   1.000
_cell.angle_alpha   90.00
_cell.angle_beta   90.00
_cell.angle_gamma   90.00
#
_symmetry.space_group_name_H-M   'P 1'
#
loop_
_entity.id
_entity.type
_entity.pdbx_description
1 polymer ?
#
loop_
_entity_poly.entity_id
_entity_poly.type
_entity_poly.pdbx_seq_one_letter_code
_entity_poly.pdbx_strand_id
1 'polypeptide(L)'
;MKQFKRPDKQNLLVFLLLLITVSAVCVSVWALLFRTSEAALTPDYAPRVEDHAQPIPGDTATGNDAQPGSGSVSITYSNQVNIRLGERTAKLLFANPGRSNQDMVLQLVIQDQVILQSGRIVPGNQVEKLDVPPEAAAMLMPGGYEGIFLIHFYDPTSGEKAIVTTEIPVSVIVAE
;
A
#
# COMPACT_ATOMS: atom_id res chain seq x y z
N MET A 1 22.98 -32.06 -54.04
CA MET A 1 21.62 -31.69 -53.53
C MET A 1 21.32 -32.51 -52.28
N LYS A 2 21.30 -31.90 -51.09
CA LYS A 2 20.92 -32.59 -49.84
C LYS A 2 19.40 -32.68 -49.79
N GLN A 3 18.86 -33.90 -49.87
CA GLN A 3 17.44 -34.13 -49.68
C GLN A 3 17.06 -33.87 -48.22
N PHE A 4 16.25 -32.87 -47.94
CA PHE A 4 15.62 -32.68 -46.64
C PHE A 4 14.60 -33.80 -46.42
N LYS A 5 14.97 -34.74 -45.53
CA LYS A 5 14.07 -35.79 -45.07
C LYS A 5 12.87 -35.17 -44.35
N ARG A 6 11.65 -35.37 -44.84
CA ARG A 6 10.44 -34.87 -44.18
C ARG A 6 10.37 -35.42 -42.76
N PRO A 7 10.14 -34.60 -41.74
CA PRO A 7 10.02 -35.11 -40.36
C PRO A 7 8.83 -36.07 -40.27
N ASP A 8 9.05 -37.16 -39.58
CA ASP A 8 8.03 -38.18 -39.34
C ASP A 8 6.89 -37.53 -38.51
N LYS A 9 5.63 -37.81 -38.85
CA LYS A 9 4.45 -37.18 -38.17
C LYS A 9 4.50 -37.35 -36.66
N GLN A 10 5.08 -38.44 -36.19
CA GLN A 10 5.26 -38.72 -34.76
C GLN A 10 6.29 -37.80 -34.14
N ASN A 11 7.40 -37.51 -34.81
CA ASN A 11 8.43 -36.57 -34.33
C ASN A 11 7.92 -35.12 -34.35
N LEU A 12 7.07 -34.76 -35.32
CA LEU A 12 6.43 -33.46 -35.38
C LEU A 12 5.48 -33.25 -34.18
N LEU A 13 4.70 -34.28 -33.84
CA LEU A 13 3.74 -34.24 -32.72
C LEU A 13 4.47 -34.14 -31.39
N VAL A 14 5.56 -34.90 -31.19
CA VAL A 14 6.41 -34.81 -29.99
C VAL A 14 7.03 -33.43 -29.87
N PHE A 15 7.54 -32.87 -30.97
CA PHE A 15 8.11 -31.51 -30.99
C PHE A 15 7.07 -30.41 -30.62
N LEU A 16 5.86 -30.53 -31.14
CA LEU A 16 4.76 -29.62 -30.82
C LEU A 16 4.37 -29.69 -29.34
N LEU A 17 4.30 -30.91 -28.78
CA LEU A 17 4.00 -31.12 -27.37
C LEU A 17 5.08 -30.53 -26.46
N LEU A 18 6.36 -30.72 -26.84
CA LEU A 18 7.48 -30.16 -26.11
C LEU A 18 7.47 -28.61 -26.14
N LEU A 19 7.10 -28.03 -27.27
CA LEU A 19 6.98 -26.56 -27.41
C LEU A 19 5.86 -26.01 -26.56
N ILE A 20 4.72 -26.70 -26.46
CA ILE A 20 3.59 -26.29 -25.59
C ILE A 20 4.00 -26.39 -24.12
N THR A 21 4.69 -27.45 -23.70
CA THR A 21 5.12 -27.59 -22.30
C THR A 21 6.13 -26.54 -21.91
N VAL A 22 7.11 -26.25 -22.76
CA VAL A 22 8.09 -25.17 -22.51
C VAL A 22 7.41 -23.81 -22.41
N SER A 23 6.47 -23.48 -23.32
CA SER A 23 5.74 -22.21 -23.27
C SER A 23 4.87 -22.10 -21.99
N ALA A 24 4.21 -23.17 -21.57
CA ALA A 24 3.44 -23.20 -20.33
C ALA A 24 4.32 -22.97 -19.09
N VAL A 25 5.51 -23.57 -19.04
CA VAL A 25 6.48 -23.36 -17.97
C VAL A 25 6.98 -21.92 -17.98
N CYS A 26 7.32 -21.35 -19.13
CA CYS A 26 7.75 -19.95 -19.24
C CYS A 26 6.66 -18.98 -18.76
N VAL A 27 5.39 -19.18 -19.12
CA VAL A 27 4.26 -18.37 -18.66
C VAL A 27 4.08 -18.51 -17.15
N SER A 28 4.21 -19.71 -16.60
CA SER A 28 4.09 -19.96 -15.16
C SER A 28 5.21 -19.26 -14.37
N VAL A 29 6.44 -19.36 -14.86
CA VAL A 29 7.60 -18.69 -14.25
C VAL A 29 7.45 -17.17 -14.36
N TRP A 30 7.02 -16.67 -15.52
CA TRP A 30 6.74 -15.25 -15.70
C TRP A 30 5.65 -14.76 -14.74
N ALA A 31 4.53 -15.49 -14.62
CA ALA A 31 3.46 -15.17 -13.68
C ALA A 31 3.90 -15.19 -12.21
N LEU A 32 4.86 -16.05 -11.84
CA LEU A 32 5.41 -16.09 -10.49
C LEU A 32 6.41 -14.94 -10.22
N LEU A 33 7.23 -14.58 -11.21
CA LEU A 33 8.25 -13.51 -11.08
C LEU A 33 7.66 -12.11 -11.21
N PHE A 34 6.59 -11.97 -11.99
CA PHE A 34 5.89 -10.71 -12.22
C PHE A 34 4.50 -10.67 -11.56
N ARG A 35 4.26 -11.53 -10.57
CA ARG A 35 3.14 -11.32 -9.66
C ARG A 35 3.34 -9.95 -9.04
N THR A 36 2.61 -8.97 -9.53
CA THR A 36 2.40 -7.72 -8.79
C THR A 36 1.91 -8.15 -7.41
N SER A 37 2.69 -7.83 -6.37
CA SER A 37 2.19 -7.98 -5.01
C SER A 37 0.89 -7.19 -4.96
N GLU A 38 -0.23 -7.88 -4.80
CA GLU A 38 -1.47 -7.18 -4.46
C GLU A 38 -1.10 -6.32 -3.26
N ALA A 39 -1.30 -5.01 -3.39
CA ALA A 39 -1.15 -4.08 -2.28
C ALA A 39 -1.81 -4.72 -1.07
N ALA A 40 -1.06 -4.91 0.01
CA ALA A 40 -1.52 -5.72 1.15
C ALA A 40 -2.95 -5.33 1.47
N LEU A 41 -3.89 -6.27 1.27
CA LEU A 41 -5.31 -6.00 1.42
C LEU A 41 -5.52 -5.47 2.84
N THR A 42 -5.98 -4.24 2.94
CA THR A 42 -6.35 -3.67 4.22
C THR A 42 -7.49 -4.52 4.79
N PRO A 43 -7.41 -4.91 6.06
CA PRO A 43 -8.44 -5.76 6.65
C PRO A 43 -9.82 -5.11 6.55
N ASP A 44 -10.87 -5.94 6.46
CA ASP A 44 -12.26 -5.48 6.44
C ASP A 44 -12.67 -4.79 7.74
N TYR A 45 -11.93 -5.04 8.82
CA TYR A 45 -12.11 -4.42 10.13
C TYR A 45 -10.89 -3.59 10.53
N ALA A 46 -11.16 -2.50 11.24
CA ALA A 46 -10.14 -1.58 11.71
C ALA A 46 -9.06 -2.29 12.53
N PRO A 47 -7.77 -2.06 12.23
CA PRO A 47 -6.66 -2.58 13.01
C PRO A 47 -6.61 -1.95 14.41
N ARG A 48 -5.61 -2.34 15.20
CA ARG A 48 -5.34 -1.67 16.50
C ARG A 48 -5.03 -0.19 16.27
N VAL A 49 -5.27 0.61 17.31
CA VAL A 49 -4.88 2.03 17.31
C VAL A 49 -3.38 2.14 17.06
N GLU A 50 -2.99 3.16 16.32
CA GLU A 50 -1.60 3.43 15.98
C GLU A 50 -0.80 3.82 17.23
N ASP A 51 0.30 3.11 17.48
CA ASP A 51 1.13 3.33 18.66
C ASP A 51 1.85 4.69 18.65
N HIS A 52 2.11 5.25 17.47
CA HIS A 52 2.76 6.55 17.27
C HIS A 52 1.74 7.70 17.15
N ALA A 53 0.44 7.41 17.31
CA ALA A 53 -0.59 8.43 17.26
C ALA A 53 -0.54 9.32 18.51
N GLN A 54 -0.63 10.62 18.28
CA GLN A 54 -0.67 11.62 19.34
C GLN A 54 -1.77 12.64 19.05
N PRO A 55 -2.34 13.26 20.09
CA PRO A 55 -3.36 14.29 19.90
C PRO A 55 -2.84 15.47 19.06
N ILE A 56 -3.69 15.98 18.18
CA ILE A 56 -3.38 17.17 17.38
C ILE A 56 -3.35 18.38 18.30
N PRO A 57 -2.23 19.14 18.37
CA PRO A 57 -2.15 20.32 19.23
C PRO A 57 -3.23 21.36 18.89
N GLY A 58 -4.04 21.74 19.88
CA GLY A 58 -5.07 22.77 19.73
C GLY A 58 -6.35 22.32 19.00
N ASP A 59 -6.46 21.07 18.61
CA ASP A 59 -7.72 20.54 18.06
C ASP A 59 -8.68 20.22 19.22
N THR A 60 -9.72 21.04 19.35
CA THR A 60 -10.80 20.85 20.34
C THR A 60 -12.09 20.37 19.70
N ALA A 61 -12.09 20.15 18.39
CA ALA A 61 -13.26 19.66 17.68
C ALA A 61 -13.54 18.21 18.08
N THR A 62 -14.79 17.89 18.35
CA THR A 62 -15.25 16.53 18.57
C THR A 62 -16.15 16.13 17.41
N GLY A 63 -15.97 14.92 16.87
CA GLY A 63 -16.74 14.39 15.73
C GLY A 63 -18.26 14.34 15.91
N ASN A 64 -18.75 14.76 17.08
CA ASN A 64 -20.18 14.87 17.39
C ASN A 64 -20.91 16.00 16.65
N ASP A 65 -20.19 16.90 15.98
CA ASP A 65 -20.79 17.99 15.18
C ASP A 65 -21.17 17.52 13.76
N ALA A 66 -20.78 16.30 13.39
CA ALA A 66 -21.15 15.71 12.11
C ALA A 66 -22.58 15.15 12.20
N GLN A 67 -23.44 15.59 11.30
CA GLN A 67 -24.82 15.09 11.20
C GLN A 67 -24.82 13.57 11.01
N PRO A 68 -25.61 12.78 11.77
CA PRO A 68 -25.69 11.34 11.62
C PRO A 68 -25.96 10.94 10.16
N GLY A 69 -25.10 10.09 9.58
CA GLY A 69 -25.20 9.62 8.21
C GLY A 69 -24.51 10.48 7.16
N SER A 70 -23.93 11.64 7.50
CA SER A 70 -23.04 12.39 6.63
C SER A 70 -21.60 12.01 6.95
N GLY A 71 -20.93 11.24 6.06
CA GLY A 71 -19.51 10.97 6.16
C GLY A 71 -18.70 12.27 5.96
N SER A 72 -18.45 13.01 7.03
CA SER A 72 -17.55 14.16 6.98
C SER A 72 -16.14 13.70 7.31
N VAL A 73 -15.25 13.79 6.34
CA VAL A 73 -13.84 13.43 6.49
C VAL A 73 -12.99 14.67 6.25
N SER A 74 -12.08 14.93 7.15
CA SER A 74 -11.06 15.96 7.01
C SER A 74 -9.69 15.34 7.18
N ILE A 75 -8.74 15.70 6.32
CA ILE A 75 -7.39 15.15 6.32
C ILE A 75 -6.40 16.32 6.33
N THR A 76 -5.37 16.22 7.16
CA THR A 76 -4.21 17.11 7.11
C THR A 76 -2.96 16.25 6.91
N TYR A 77 -2.12 16.60 5.95
CA TYR A 77 -0.95 15.81 5.62
C TYR A 77 0.21 16.67 5.11
N SER A 78 1.44 16.14 5.18
CA SER A 78 2.57 16.68 4.43
C SER A 78 2.65 15.99 3.07
N ASN A 79 2.97 16.74 2.03
CA ASN A 79 3.20 16.18 0.67
C ASN A 79 4.59 15.54 0.51
N GLN A 80 5.38 15.51 1.57
CA GLN A 80 6.72 14.92 1.58
C GLN A 80 6.87 13.92 2.72
N VAL A 81 7.46 12.77 2.39
CA VAL A 81 7.82 11.70 3.32
C VAL A 81 9.33 11.51 3.27
N ASN A 82 9.98 11.40 4.43
CA ASN A 82 11.41 11.15 4.54
C ASN A 82 11.62 9.79 5.22
N ILE A 83 12.12 8.81 4.47
CA ILE A 83 12.43 7.47 4.97
C ILE A 83 13.92 7.38 5.29
N ARG A 84 14.25 6.87 6.49
CA ARG A 84 15.61 6.51 6.88
C ARG A 84 15.73 5.00 7.01
N LEU A 85 16.50 4.39 6.12
CA LEU A 85 16.65 2.94 6.06
C LEU A 85 17.36 2.39 7.31
N GLY A 86 18.41 3.06 7.77
CA GLY A 86 19.15 2.65 8.97
C GLY A 86 18.29 2.65 10.24
N GLU A 87 17.37 3.60 10.38
CA GLU A 87 16.44 3.69 11.50
C GLU A 87 15.14 2.91 11.25
N ARG A 88 14.90 2.50 10.01
CA ARG A 88 13.63 1.90 9.54
C ARG A 88 12.42 2.73 9.92
N THR A 89 12.49 4.04 9.68
CA THR A 89 11.45 4.99 10.04
C THR A 89 11.12 5.90 8.88
N ALA A 90 9.84 6.25 8.76
CA ALA A 90 9.33 7.25 7.85
C ALA A 90 8.84 8.46 8.66
N LYS A 91 9.42 9.64 8.42
CA LYS A 91 8.94 10.92 8.94
C LYS A 91 7.97 11.52 7.95
N LEU A 92 6.78 11.82 8.41
CA LEU A 92 5.67 12.39 7.65
C LEU A 92 4.76 13.16 8.61
N LEU A 93 3.80 13.87 8.10
CA LEU A 93 2.66 14.35 8.90
C LEU A 93 1.40 13.79 8.26
N PHE A 94 0.60 13.10 9.04
CA PHE A 94 -0.75 12.71 8.66
C PHE A 94 -1.67 12.82 9.88
N ALA A 95 -2.74 13.59 9.73
CA ALA A 95 -3.66 13.86 10.81
C ALA A 95 -5.11 13.57 10.40
N ASN A 96 -5.84 12.99 11.33
CA ASN A 96 -7.29 12.83 11.29
C ASN A 96 -7.93 13.86 12.25
N PRO A 97 -8.29 15.06 11.78
CA PRO A 97 -8.84 16.12 12.63
C PRO A 97 -10.10 15.68 13.40
N GLY A 98 -10.30 16.23 14.59
CA GLY A 98 -11.39 15.88 15.50
C GLY A 98 -12.81 16.07 14.92
N ARG A 99 -12.95 16.90 13.89
CA ARG A 99 -14.23 17.05 13.14
C ARG A 99 -14.53 15.89 12.19
N SER A 100 -13.59 14.97 11.97
CA SER A 100 -13.81 13.75 11.21
C SER A 100 -14.68 12.80 12.02
N ASN A 101 -15.56 12.07 11.36
CA ASN A 101 -16.41 11.06 11.98
C ASN A 101 -16.01 9.62 11.61
N GLN A 102 -14.82 9.44 11.03
CA GLN A 102 -14.29 8.14 10.66
C GLN A 102 -12.87 7.96 11.16
N ASP A 103 -12.53 6.74 11.52
CA ASP A 103 -11.15 6.34 11.76
C ASP A 103 -10.42 6.15 10.42
N MET A 104 -9.12 6.35 10.41
CA MET A 104 -8.30 6.26 9.21
C MET A 104 -7.14 5.29 9.38
N VAL A 105 -6.82 4.59 8.30
CA VAL A 105 -5.59 3.82 8.16
C VAL A 105 -4.86 4.33 6.94
N LEU A 106 -3.60 4.70 7.13
CA LEU A 106 -2.71 5.21 6.09
C LEU A 106 -1.82 4.11 5.56
N GLN A 107 -1.75 3.95 4.24
CA GLN A 107 -0.69 3.20 3.57
C GLN A 107 0.15 4.15 2.72
N LEU A 108 1.46 3.94 2.70
CA LEU A 108 2.36 4.55 1.72
C LEU A 108 2.68 3.50 0.65
N VAL A 109 2.34 3.80 -0.58
CA VAL A 109 2.60 2.96 -1.75
C VAL A 109 3.68 3.60 -2.61
N ILE A 110 4.71 2.85 -3.00
CA ILE A 110 5.76 3.26 -3.94
C ILE A 110 5.90 2.15 -4.98
N GLN A 111 5.82 2.48 -6.27
CA GLN A 111 5.94 1.49 -7.36
C GLN A 111 5.00 0.29 -7.18
N ASP A 112 3.75 0.56 -6.87
CA ASP A 112 2.69 -0.43 -6.62
C ASP A 112 2.96 -1.40 -5.44
N GLN A 113 3.92 -1.06 -4.57
CA GLN A 113 4.24 -1.81 -3.36
C GLN A 113 3.85 -1.01 -2.11
N VAL A 114 3.16 -1.65 -1.17
CA VAL A 114 2.90 -1.06 0.15
C VAL A 114 4.19 -1.09 0.96
N ILE A 115 4.75 0.10 1.22
CA ILE A 115 6.01 0.27 1.96
C ILE A 115 5.77 0.29 3.45
N LEU A 116 4.71 0.94 3.89
CA LEU A 116 4.29 0.95 5.29
C LEU A 116 2.78 1.10 5.39
N GLN A 117 2.25 0.68 6.52
CA GLN A 117 0.86 0.86 6.90
C GLN A 117 0.80 1.29 8.36
N SER A 118 -0.02 2.28 8.65
CA SER A 118 -0.31 2.69 10.02
C SER A 118 -1.28 1.72 10.70
N GLY A 119 -1.34 1.77 12.01
CA GLY A 119 -2.52 1.38 12.77
C GLY A 119 -3.69 2.33 12.50
N ARG A 120 -4.73 2.20 13.30
CA ARG A 120 -5.93 3.03 13.24
C ARG A 120 -5.66 4.41 13.87
N ILE A 121 -5.84 5.48 13.10
CA ILE A 121 -5.73 6.87 13.54
C ILE A 121 -7.15 7.39 13.78
N VAL A 122 -7.49 7.54 15.06
CA VAL A 122 -8.82 8.02 15.47
C VAL A 122 -8.93 9.55 15.29
N PRO A 123 -10.15 10.12 15.18
CA PRO A 123 -10.35 11.56 15.10
C PRO A 123 -9.65 12.32 16.23
N GLY A 124 -9.08 13.48 15.92
CA GLY A 124 -8.30 14.31 16.85
C GLY A 124 -6.84 13.88 17.03
N ASN A 125 -6.37 12.88 16.27
CA ASN A 125 -5.01 12.37 16.37
C ASN A 125 -4.23 12.53 15.05
N GLN A 126 -2.90 12.58 15.20
CA GLN A 126 -1.95 12.67 14.11
C GLN A 126 -0.79 11.69 14.33
N VAL A 127 -0.09 11.39 13.25
CA VAL A 127 1.18 10.69 13.25
C VAL A 127 2.24 11.53 12.55
N GLU A 128 3.44 11.59 13.13
CA GLU A 128 4.59 12.31 12.56
C GLU A 128 5.70 11.33 12.15
N LYS A 129 5.56 10.09 12.59
CA LYS A 129 6.52 9.04 12.35
C LYS A 129 5.78 7.69 12.27
N LEU A 130 6.21 6.84 11.35
CA LEU A 130 5.77 5.45 11.23
C LEU A 130 6.97 4.53 11.03
N ASP A 131 6.85 3.28 11.48
CA ASP A 131 7.88 2.29 11.27
C ASP A 131 7.79 1.70 9.85
N VAL A 132 8.96 1.44 9.26
CA VAL A 132 9.08 0.77 7.96
C VAL A 132 9.46 -0.69 8.21
N PRO A 133 8.65 -1.66 7.76
CA PRO A 133 8.96 -3.08 7.88
C PRO A 133 10.33 -3.41 7.26
N PRO A 134 11.10 -4.34 7.85
CA PRO A 134 12.43 -4.69 7.34
C PRO A 134 12.44 -5.14 5.89
N GLU A 135 11.42 -5.89 5.48
CA GLU A 135 11.23 -6.37 4.11
C GLU A 135 10.99 -5.23 3.12
N ALA A 136 10.21 -4.22 3.51
CA ALA A 136 9.97 -3.04 2.69
C ALA A 136 11.22 -2.14 2.63
N ALA A 137 11.93 -1.97 3.75
CA ALA A 137 13.19 -1.23 3.76
C ALA A 137 14.26 -1.87 2.86
N ALA A 138 14.31 -3.20 2.77
CA ALA A 138 15.24 -3.92 1.92
C ALA A 138 14.97 -3.75 0.41
N MET A 139 13.76 -3.34 0.02
CA MET A 139 13.39 -3.09 -1.38
C MET A 139 13.73 -1.66 -1.83
N LEU A 140 14.00 -0.76 -0.90
CA LEU A 140 14.25 0.64 -1.19
C LEU A 140 15.76 0.93 -1.29
N MET A 141 16.12 1.79 -2.22
CA MET A 141 17.46 2.36 -2.32
C MET A 141 17.41 3.86 -2.00
N PRO A 142 18.50 4.46 -1.50
CA PRO A 142 18.57 5.90 -1.31
C PRO A 142 18.27 6.65 -2.61
N GLY A 143 17.38 7.65 -2.52
CA GLY A 143 16.95 8.43 -3.70
C GLY A 143 15.58 9.06 -3.50
N GLY A 144 15.09 9.68 -4.57
CA GLY A 144 13.76 10.29 -4.64
C GLY A 144 12.76 9.36 -5.35
N TYR A 145 11.56 9.26 -4.82
CA TYR A 145 10.48 8.47 -5.38
C TYR A 145 9.18 9.28 -5.41
N GLU A 146 8.31 8.93 -6.32
CA GLU A 146 6.90 9.31 -6.24
C GLU A 146 6.15 8.21 -5.51
N GLY A 147 5.36 8.61 -4.53
CA GLY A 147 4.54 7.72 -3.73
C GLY A 147 3.09 8.16 -3.70
N ILE A 148 2.24 7.31 -3.17
CA ILE A 148 0.81 7.57 -2.97
C ILE A 148 0.47 7.25 -1.52
N PHE A 149 -0.17 8.19 -0.82
CA PHE A 149 -0.90 7.88 0.38
C PHE A 149 -2.24 7.28 -0.01
N LEU A 150 -2.45 6.04 0.38
CA LEU A 150 -3.71 5.34 0.24
C LEU A 150 -4.40 5.34 1.61
N ILE A 151 -5.55 5.99 1.70
CA ILE A 151 -6.24 6.21 2.96
C ILE A 151 -7.53 5.41 2.97
N HIS A 152 -7.63 4.52 3.93
CA HIS A 152 -8.81 3.70 4.18
C HIS A 152 -9.57 4.24 5.37
N PHE A 153 -10.88 4.28 5.26
CA PHE A 153 -11.77 4.77 6.29
C PHE A 153 -12.51 3.62 6.96
N TYR A 154 -12.74 3.78 8.26
CA TYR A 154 -13.44 2.79 9.07
C TYR A 154 -14.48 3.47 9.95
N ASP A 155 -15.61 2.82 10.11
CA ASP A 155 -16.62 3.26 11.07
C ASP A 155 -16.09 3.08 12.49
N PRO A 156 -16.09 4.13 13.33
CA PRO A 156 -15.51 4.07 14.67
C PRO A 156 -16.31 3.18 15.63
N THR A 157 -17.57 2.87 15.31
CA THR A 157 -18.46 2.07 16.18
C THR A 157 -18.43 0.60 15.79
N SER A 158 -18.61 0.29 14.50
CA SER A 158 -18.62 -1.10 14.01
C SER A 158 -17.20 -1.60 13.70
N GLY A 159 -16.27 -0.70 13.42
CA GLY A 159 -14.93 -1.02 12.93
C GLY A 159 -14.92 -1.48 11.48
N GLU A 160 -16.04 -1.44 10.77
CA GLU A 160 -16.14 -1.89 9.38
C GLU A 160 -15.49 -0.90 8.42
N LYS A 161 -14.83 -1.44 7.39
CA LYS A 161 -14.17 -0.64 6.36
C LYS A 161 -15.20 0.01 5.45
N ALA A 162 -15.05 1.30 5.20
CA ALA A 162 -15.83 2.01 4.20
C ALA A 162 -15.44 1.58 2.77
N ILE A 163 -16.38 1.66 1.85
CA ILE A 163 -16.16 1.32 0.43
C ILE A 163 -15.21 2.32 -0.25
N VAL A 164 -15.19 3.57 0.25
CA VAL A 164 -14.41 4.65 -0.34
C VAL A 164 -12.97 4.61 0.18
N THR A 165 -12.03 4.82 -0.73
CA THR A 165 -10.60 5.00 -0.44
C THR A 165 -10.13 6.30 -1.09
N THR A 166 -9.23 7.02 -0.45
CA THR A 166 -8.66 8.27 -0.98
C THR A 166 -7.19 8.06 -1.33
N GLU A 167 -6.79 8.50 -2.50
CA GLU A 167 -5.40 8.47 -2.99
C GLU A 167 -4.84 9.89 -3.06
N ILE A 168 -3.65 10.09 -2.49
CA ILE A 168 -2.99 11.40 -2.47
C ILE A 168 -1.53 11.21 -2.92
N PRO A 169 -1.10 11.84 -4.02
CA PRO A 169 0.29 11.79 -4.45
C PRO A 169 1.21 12.53 -3.48
N VAL A 170 2.36 11.94 -3.17
CA VAL A 170 3.38 12.50 -2.27
C VAL A 170 4.78 12.25 -2.82
N SER A 171 5.71 13.13 -2.47
CA SER A 171 7.14 12.93 -2.76
C SER A 171 7.80 12.18 -1.62
N VAL A 172 8.62 11.17 -1.94
CA VAL A 172 9.32 10.37 -0.94
C VAL A 172 10.82 10.50 -1.13
N ILE A 173 11.53 10.83 -0.07
CA ILE A 173 13.00 10.89 -0.04
C ILE A 173 13.48 9.75 0.85
N VAL A 174 14.28 8.86 0.29
CA VAL A 174 14.89 7.74 1.01
C VAL A 174 16.36 8.05 1.24
N ALA A 175 16.78 7.96 2.48
CA ALA A 175 18.17 8.11 2.93
C ALA A 175 18.63 6.86 3.70
N GLU A 176 19.95 6.69 3.83
CA GLU A 176 20.53 5.61 4.63
C GLU A 176 20.21 5.72 6.12
#